data_fd8710f90e794adad03e710e6af7f55e
#
_entry.id   fd8710f90e794adad03e710e6af7f55e
#
_cell.length_a   1.000
_cell.length_b   1.000
_cell.length_c   1.000
_cell.angle_alpha   90.00
_cell.angle_beta   90.00
_cell.angle_gamma   90.00
#
_symmetry.space_group_name_H-M   'P 1'
#
loop_
_entity.id
_entity.type
_entity.pdbx_description
1 polymer ?
#
loop_
_entity_poly.entity_id
_entity_poly.type
_entity_poly.pdbx_seq_one_letter_code
_entity_poly.pdbx_strand_id
1 'polypeptide(L)'
;MIRDDREVLTGRVSAMDYRRLVARMYGFHAAIERALAATRQLAAVLPDAGLRNHKAALLAHDLLALGVEPRELIQLPRMPFAGTLTLPEALGWQYVVESLTLNGKQLVRHLARQLPAEVQRAAAYFGCYGDEVAERFRGLCQALDAFEASERDVDRIIATARDGFLQLRAWTDPVALPRPSRIHA
;
A
#
# COMPACT_ATOMS: atom_id res chain seq x y z
N MET A 1 -9.18 -0.77 -11.87
CA MET A 1 -8.03 -1.57 -12.33
C MET A 1 -6.97 -0.59 -12.77
N ILE A 2 -5.88 -0.49 -12.03
CA ILE A 2 -4.82 0.51 -12.20
C ILE A 2 -3.99 0.11 -13.42
N ARG A 3 -3.70 1.06 -14.33
CA ARG A 3 -2.98 0.82 -15.60
C ARG A 3 -1.59 0.22 -15.38
N ASP A 4 -0.96 0.55 -14.24
CA ASP A 4 0.36 0.04 -13.85
C ASP A 4 0.39 -1.47 -13.51
N ASP A 5 -0.70 -2.01 -12.94
CA ASP A 5 -0.79 -3.46 -12.73
C ASP A 5 -0.77 -4.24 -14.05
N ARG A 6 -1.26 -3.64 -15.14
CA ARG A 6 -1.21 -4.27 -16.46
C ARG A 6 0.16 -4.16 -17.11
N GLU A 7 0.88 -3.05 -16.96
CA GLU A 7 2.24 -2.92 -17.51
C GLU A 7 3.23 -3.81 -16.76
N VAL A 8 3.11 -3.91 -15.44
CA VAL A 8 3.88 -4.88 -14.63
C VAL A 8 3.49 -6.32 -14.99
N LEU A 9 2.23 -6.57 -15.36
CA LEU A 9 1.75 -7.91 -15.73
C LEU A 9 2.03 -8.30 -17.20
N THR A 10 2.30 -7.32 -18.10
CA THR A 10 2.47 -7.58 -19.55
C THR A 10 3.86 -7.29 -20.08
N GLY A 11 4.69 -6.53 -19.34
CA GLY A 11 6.05 -6.14 -19.73
C GLY A 11 7.15 -7.02 -19.16
N ARG A 12 8.39 -6.85 -19.65
CA ARG A 12 9.58 -7.37 -18.98
C ARG A 12 9.90 -6.47 -17.79
N VAL A 13 9.83 -7.04 -16.57
CA VAL A 13 10.15 -6.33 -15.33
C VAL A 13 11.62 -6.58 -14.99
N SER A 14 12.39 -5.52 -14.76
CA SER A 14 13.75 -5.63 -14.25
C SER A 14 13.77 -5.64 -12.72
N ALA A 15 14.87 -6.14 -12.11
CA ALA A 15 15.08 -6.05 -10.66
C ALA A 15 15.01 -4.60 -10.14
N MET A 16 15.44 -3.63 -10.97
CA MET A 16 15.35 -2.22 -10.62
C MET A 16 13.90 -1.72 -10.61
N ASP A 17 13.06 -2.16 -11.56
CA ASP A 17 11.66 -1.79 -11.59
C ASP A 17 10.91 -2.37 -10.39
N TYR A 18 11.22 -3.62 -10.02
CA TYR A 18 10.68 -4.24 -8.82
C TYR A 18 11.08 -3.47 -7.54
N ARG A 19 12.37 -3.13 -7.38
CA ARG A 19 12.84 -2.31 -6.25
C ARG A 19 12.15 -0.94 -6.21
N ARG A 20 11.93 -0.30 -7.36
CA ARG A 20 11.20 0.97 -7.46
C ARG A 20 9.75 0.81 -7.04
N LEU A 21 9.07 -0.24 -7.49
CA LEU A 21 7.68 -0.53 -7.09
C LEU A 21 7.59 -0.68 -5.57
N VAL A 22 8.45 -1.51 -4.96
CA VAL A 22 8.47 -1.73 -3.50
C VAL A 22 8.74 -0.42 -2.76
N ALA A 23 9.68 0.42 -3.24
CA ALA A 23 9.98 1.72 -2.64
C ALA A 23 8.78 2.70 -2.71
N ARG A 24 8.03 2.68 -3.83
CA ARG A 24 6.81 3.48 -3.98
C ARG A 24 5.72 3.04 -3.02
N MET A 25 5.48 1.73 -2.96
CA MET A 25 4.52 1.16 -2.02
C MET A 25 4.91 1.48 -0.57
N TYR A 26 6.21 1.45 -0.23
CA TYR A 26 6.69 1.86 1.08
C TYR A 26 6.35 3.31 1.39
N GLY A 27 6.64 4.24 0.47
CA GLY A 27 6.35 5.65 0.66
C GLY A 27 4.85 5.94 0.83
N PHE A 28 4.00 5.20 0.12
CA PHE A 28 2.55 5.25 0.24
C PHE A 28 2.09 4.73 1.62
N HIS A 29 2.41 3.48 1.96
CA HIS A 29 1.93 2.86 3.19
C HIS A 29 2.45 3.57 4.45
N ALA A 30 3.72 3.98 4.47
CA ALA A 30 4.31 4.67 5.61
C ALA A 30 3.64 6.01 5.94
N ALA A 31 3.09 6.71 4.94
CA ALA A 31 2.33 7.94 5.16
C ALA A 31 0.94 7.64 5.73
N ILE A 32 0.21 6.69 5.13
CA ILE A 32 -1.18 6.37 5.48
C ILE A 32 -1.27 5.65 6.83
N GLU A 33 -0.41 4.66 7.10
CA GLU A 33 -0.43 3.89 8.36
C GLU A 33 -0.20 4.78 9.57
N ARG A 34 0.65 5.81 9.44
CA ARG A 34 0.84 6.79 10.50
C ARG A 34 -0.44 7.58 10.79
N ALA A 35 -1.19 7.98 9.76
CA ALA A 35 -2.44 8.70 9.91
C ALA A 35 -3.55 7.79 10.49
N LEU A 36 -3.64 6.54 10.03
CA LEU A 36 -4.56 5.54 10.56
C LEU A 36 -4.29 5.25 12.05
N ALA A 37 -3.03 5.08 12.42
CA ALA A 37 -2.62 4.84 13.81
C ALA A 37 -2.95 6.03 14.75
N ALA A 38 -2.97 7.26 14.23
CA ALA A 38 -3.37 8.44 14.98
C ALA A 38 -4.90 8.52 15.19
N THR A 39 -5.70 7.78 14.43
CA THR A 39 -7.17 7.78 14.51
C THR A 39 -7.65 6.74 15.51
N ARG A 40 -7.67 7.10 16.80
CA ARG A 40 -7.97 6.19 17.91
C ARG A 40 -9.34 5.50 17.79
N GLN A 41 -10.34 6.18 17.23
CA GLN A 41 -11.70 5.66 17.06
C GLN A 41 -11.76 4.48 16.07
N LEU A 42 -10.75 4.32 15.19
CA LEU A 42 -10.71 3.25 14.21
C LEU A 42 -10.76 1.86 14.88
N ALA A 43 -10.09 1.68 16.01
CA ALA A 43 -10.08 0.42 16.74
C ALA A 43 -11.44 0.03 17.34
N ALA A 44 -12.34 0.97 17.55
CA ALA A 44 -13.71 0.68 18.01
C ALA A 44 -14.57 0.04 16.91
N VAL A 45 -14.33 0.40 15.64
CA VAL A 45 -15.05 -0.16 14.47
C VAL A 45 -14.30 -1.37 13.90
N LEU A 46 -12.99 -1.34 13.91
CA LEU A 46 -12.11 -2.39 13.38
C LEU A 46 -11.08 -2.78 14.45
N PRO A 47 -11.41 -3.70 15.36
CA PRO A 47 -10.56 -4.05 16.52
C PRO A 47 -9.15 -4.53 16.14
N ASP A 48 -9.00 -5.13 14.97
CA ASP A 48 -7.71 -5.61 14.44
C ASP A 48 -6.98 -4.58 13.55
N ALA A 49 -7.39 -3.30 13.55
CA ALA A 49 -6.77 -2.25 12.75
C ALA A 49 -5.25 -2.15 12.98
N GLY A 50 -4.79 -2.29 14.23
CA GLY A 50 -3.37 -2.30 14.55
C GLY A 50 -2.59 -3.44 13.88
N LEU A 51 -3.20 -4.63 13.78
CA LEU A 51 -2.61 -5.79 13.11
C LEU A 51 -2.63 -5.65 11.57
N ARG A 52 -3.51 -4.81 11.04
CA ARG A 52 -3.61 -4.54 9.59
C ARG A 52 -2.60 -3.51 9.13
N ASN A 53 -2.20 -2.58 10.01
CA ASN A 53 -1.37 -1.43 9.68
C ASN A 53 0.12 -1.70 9.95
N HIS A 54 0.69 -2.69 9.27
CA HIS A 54 2.10 -3.08 9.37
C HIS A 54 2.77 -3.30 7.99
N LYS A 55 2.10 -2.92 6.92
CA LYS A 55 2.56 -3.13 5.53
C LYS A 55 3.81 -2.32 5.22
N ALA A 56 3.94 -1.13 5.81
CA ALA A 56 5.17 -0.34 5.69
C ALA A 56 6.39 -1.08 6.29
N ALA A 57 6.22 -1.82 7.39
CA ALA A 57 7.30 -2.62 7.96
C ALA A 57 7.69 -3.80 7.06
N LEU A 58 6.72 -4.47 6.44
CA LEU A 58 6.97 -5.54 5.46
C LEU A 58 7.70 -5.01 4.23
N LEU A 59 7.29 -3.85 3.71
CA LEU A 59 7.95 -3.18 2.58
C LEU A 59 9.37 -2.72 2.93
N ALA A 60 9.60 -2.24 4.15
CA ALA A 60 10.94 -1.92 4.63
C ALA A 60 11.84 -3.17 4.66
N HIS A 61 11.32 -4.29 5.19
CA HIS A 61 12.01 -5.57 5.17
C HIS A 61 12.37 -6.00 3.73
N ASP A 62 11.40 -5.94 2.80
CA ASP A 62 11.61 -6.29 1.40
C ASP A 62 12.67 -5.39 0.74
N LEU A 63 12.68 -4.09 1.02
CA LEU A 63 13.67 -3.14 0.51
C LEU A 63 15.09 -3.46 1.00
N LEU A 64 15.25 -3.77 2.29
CA LEU A 64 16.54 -4.18 2.85
C LEU A 64 17.03 -5.47 2.19
N ALA A 65 16.13 -6.45 1.99
CA ALA A 65 16.44 -7.69 1.28
C ALA A 65 16.81 -7.47 -0.21
N LEU A 66 16.31 -6.38 -0.83
CA LEU A 66 16.69 -5.93 -2.18
C LEU A 66 17.97 -5.06 -2.21
N GLY A 67 18.68 -4.94 -1.10
CA GLY A 67 19.95 -4.23 -1.00
C GLY A 67 19.83 -2.73 -0.86
N VAL A 68 18.69 -2.21 -0.36
CA VAL A 68 18.58 -0.80 0.08
C VAL A 68 19.25 -0.68 1.44
N GLU A 69 20.18 0.25 1.56
CA GLU A 69 20.84 0.51 2.83
C GLU A 69 19.87 1.16 3.85
N PRO A 70 19.99 0.89 5.16
CA PRO A 70 19.12 1.49 6.18
C PRO A 70 19.06 3.03 6.12
N ARG A 71 20.18 3.69 5.83
CA ARG A 71 20.26 5.15 5.65
C ARG A 71 19.46 5.64 4.43
N GLU A 72 19.46 4.85 3.34
CA GLU A 72 18.69 5.17 2.13
C GLU A 72 17.19 4.99 2.39
N LEU A 73 16.80 3.94 3.12
CA LEU A 73 15.42 3.66 3.49
C LEU A 73 14.76 4.84 4.22
N ILE A 74 15.51 5.50 5.12
CA ILE A 74 15.03 6.68 5.87
C ILE A 74 14.76 7.86 4.93
N GLN A 75 15.56 7.99 3.86
CA GLN A 75 15.50 9.09 2.89
C GLN A 75 14.50 8.83 1.74
N LEU A 76 13.91 7.63 1.66
CA LEU A 76 12.96 7.35 0.59
C LEU A 76 11.78 8.33 0.63
N PRO A 77 11.38 8.84 -0.53
CA PRO A 77 10.22 9.71 -0.63
C PRO A 77 8.98 9.07 -0.05
N ARG A 78 8.21 9.84 0.69
CA ARG A 78 6.89 9.44 1.21
C ARG A 78 5.81 10.20 0.48
N MET A 79 4.69 9.56 0.26
CA MET A 79 3.54 10.24 -0.34
C MET A 79 3.17 11.45 0.54
N PRO A 80 3.00 12.64 -0.05
CA PRO A 80 2.50 13.79 0.69
C PRO A 80 1.13 13.48 1.30
N PHE A 81 1.07 13.53 2.61
CA PHE A 81 -0.17 13.30 3.35
C PHE A 81 -0.22 14.28 4.51
N ALA A 82 -1.17 15.20 4.48
CA ALA A 82 -1.31 16.25 5.48
C ALA A 82 -2.62 16.07 6.26
N GLY A 83 -2.53 16.23 7.58
CA GLY A 83 -3.68 16.30 8.47
C GLY A 83 -3.97 15.03 9.26
N THR A 84 -4.99 15.16 10.09
CA THR A 84 -5.61 14.10 10.88
C THR A 84 -6.84 13.58 10.14
N LEU A 85 -7.09 12.28 10.25
CA LEU A 85 -8.28 11.66 9.67
C LEU A 85 -9.43 11.68 10.67
N THR A 86 -10.64 12.00 10.20
CA THR A 86 -11.87 11.63 10.87
C THR A 86 -12.08 10.12 10.78
N LEU A 87 -12.96 9.55 11.60
CA LEU A 87 -13.25 8.12 11.55
C LEU A 87 -13.76 7.66 10.16
N PRO A 88 -14.71 8.34 9.50
CA PRO A 88 -15.12 7.97 8.14
C PRO A 88 -13.97 8.03 7.13
N GLU A 89 -13.09 9.03 7.21
CA GLU A 89 -11.90 9.10 6.35
C GLU A 89 -10.92 7.96 6.61
N ALA A 90 -10.70 7.60 7.88
CA ALA A 90 -9.86 6.47 8.23
C ALA A 90 -10.41 5.14 7.70
N LEU A 91 -11.74 4.94 7.75
CA LEU A 91 -12.40 3.77 7.17
C LEU A 91 -12.24 3.72 5.64
N GLY A 92 -12.39 4.87 4.97
CA GLY A 92 -12.13 4.97 3.53
C GLY A 92 -10.67 4.62 3.15
N TRP A 93 -9.69 5.14 3.90
CA TRP A 93 -8.29 4.79 3.70
C TRP A 93 -7.97 3.33 4.05
N GLN A 94 -8.59 2.79 5.11
CA GLN A 94 -8.43 1.37 5.45
C GLN A 94 -8.91 0.48 4.31
N TYR A 95 -10.04 0.83 3.66
CA TYR A 95 -10.52 0.13 2.47
C TYR A 95 -9.50 0.15 1.33
N VAL A 96 -8.88 1.31 1.06
CA VAL A 96 -7.84 1.42 0.01
C VAL A 96 -6.67 0.49 0.30
N VAL A 97 -6.07 0.57 1.50
CA VAL A 97 -4.86 -0.21 1.82
C VAL A 97 -5.11 -1.71 1.88
N GLU A 98 -6.31 -2.13 2.32
CA GLU A 98 -6.67 -3.55 2.32
C GLU A 98 -6.96 -4.08 0.91
N SER A 99 -7.61 -3.28 0.06
CA SER A 99 -7.88 -3.67 -1.34
C SER A 99 -6.61 -4.01 -2.12
N LEU A 100 -5.48 -3.39 -1.79
CA LEU A 100 -4.19 -3.64 -2.45
C LEU A 100 -3.66 -5.05 -2.17
N THR A 101 -4.07 -5.68 -1.08
CA THR A 101 -3.61 -7.04 -0.73
C THR A 101 -4.27 -8.13 -1.56
N LEU A 102 -5.45 -7.86 -2.13
CA LEU A 102 -6.26 -8.86 -2.83
C LEU A 102 -5.54 -9.51 -4.03
N ASN A 103 -4.69 -8.76 -4.72
CA ASN A 103 -3.98 -9.23 -5.91
C ASN A 103 -2.53 -9.65 -5.63
N GLY A 104 -2.07 -9.60 -4.37
CA GLY A 104 -0.68 -9.85 -4.00
C GLY A 104 -0.15 -11.19 -4.49
N LYS A 105 -0.88 -12.29 -4.24
CA LYS A 105 -0.49 -13.64 -4.69
C LYS A 105 -0.37 -13.77 -6.22
N GLN A 106 -1.26 -13.12 -6.97
CA GLN A 106 -1.21 -13.15 -8.42
C GLN A 106 0.01 -12.38 -8.93
N LEU A 107 0.29 -11.22 -8.35
CA LEU A 107 1.46 -10.42 -8.68
C LEU A 107 2.75 -11.16 -8.36
N VAL A 108 2.87 -11.77 -7.18
CA VAL A 108 4.02 -12.60 -6.79
C VAL A 108 4.26 -13.73 -7.79
N ARG A 109 3.22 -14.48 -8.18
CA ARG A 109 3.35 -15.56 -9.17
C ARG A 109 3.82 -15.05 -10.53
N HIS A 110 3.38 -13.88 -10.95
CA HIS A 110 3.82 -13.27 -12.20
C HIS A 110 5.29 -12.82 -12.12
N LEU A 111 5.64 -12.10 -11.07
CA LEU A 111 7.00 -11.61 -10.85
C LEU A 111 8.01 -12.75 -10.67
N ALA A 112 7.65 -13.83 -9.97
CA ALA A 112 8.53 -14.98 -9.75
C ALA A 112 8.96 -15.68 -11.05
N ARG A 113 8.20 -15.55 -12.13
CA ARG A 113 8.59 -16.08 -13.45
C ARG A 113 9.72 -15.27 -14.10
N GLN A 114 9.84 -14.00 -13.77
CA GLN A 114 10.80 -13.08 -14.35
C GLN A 114 11.97 -12.78 -13.40
N LEU A 115 11.70 -12.73 -12.10
CA LEU A 115 12.60 -12.32 -11.04
C LEU A 115 12.56 -13.32 -9.86
N PRO A 116 12.89 -14.61 -10.09
CA PRO A 116 12.73 -15.63 -9.06
C PRO A 116 13.58 -15.36 -7.81
N ALA A 117 14.80 -14.86 -7.97
CA ALA A 117 15.70 -14.60 -6.85
C ALA A 117 15.22 -13.38 -6.01
N GLU A 118 14.74 -12.32 -6.65
CA GLU A 118 14.23 -11.13 -5.98
C GLU A 118 12.95 -11.45 -5.21
N VAL A 119 12.02 -12.16 -5.83
CA VAL A 119 10.72 -12.52 -5.22
C VAL A 119 10.92 -13.49 -4.06
N GLN A 120 11.86 -14.45 -4.18
CA GLN A 120 12.16 -15.40 -3.11
C GLN A 120 12.59 -14.70 -1.82
N ARG A 121 13.36 -13.62 -1.91
CA ARG A 121 13.90 -12.91 -0.74
C ARG A 121 13.09 -11.69 -0.30
N ALA A 122 12.24 -11.13 -1.15
CA ALA A 122 11.63 -9.82 -0.94
C ALA A 122 10.20 -9.76 -1.49
N ALA A 123 9.30 -10.55 -0.93
CA ALA A 123 7.88 -10.55 -1.27
C ALA A 123 6.99 -10.61 -0.02
N ALA A 124 7.50 -10.19 1.14
CA ALA A 124 6.76 -10.23 2.39
C ALA A 124 5.49 -9.37 2.34
N TYR A 125 5.57 -8.20 1.73
CA TYR A 125 4.41 -7.33 1.55
C TYR A 125 3.34 -7.97 0.65
N PHE A 126 3.71 -8.44 -0.54
CA PHE A 126 2.76 -9.03 -1.48
C PHE A 126 2.22 -10.39 -1.00
N GLY A 127 2.94 -11.07 -0.12
CA GLY A 127 2.53 -12.30 0.55
C GLY A 127 1.83 -12.09 1.89
N CYS A 128 1.62 -10.84 2.32
CA CYS A 128 0.98 -10.57 3.60
C CYS A 128 -0.41 -11.22 3.66
N TYR A 129 -0.77 -11.71 4.84
CA TYR A 129 -1.99 -12.49 5.09
C TYR A 129 -2.04 -13.90 4.46
N GLY A 130 -1.16 -14.26 3.54
CA GLY A 130 -1.15 -15.60 2.96
C GLY A 130 -2.51 -16.04 2.42
N ASP A 131 -3.08 -17.11 2.97
CA ASP A 131 -4.41 -17.64 2.57
C ASP A 131 -5.58 -16.85 3.20
N GLU A 132 -5.31 -16.03 4.22
CA GLU A 132 -6.33 -15.27 4.95
C GLU A 132 -6.76 -13.97 4.24
N VAL A 133 -6.16 -13.60 3.11
CA VAL A 133 -6.44 -12.33 2.40
C VAL A 133 -7.94 -12.08 2.22
N ALA A 134 -8.67 -13.08 1.70
CA ALA A 134 -10.10 -12.94 1.43
C ALA A 134 -10.93 -12.82 2.73
N GLU A 135 -10.54 -13.53 3.79
CA GLU A 135 -11.17 -13.44 5.09
C GLU A 135 -10.94 -12.09 5.75
N ARG A 136 -9.69 -11.60 5.72
CA ARG A 136 -9.32 -10.28 6.23
C ARG A 136 -10.10 -9.17 5.51
N PHE A 137 -10.19 -9.22 4.19
CA PHE A 137 -10.95 -8.23 3.43
C PHE A 137 -12.45 -8.31 3.73
N ARG A 138 -13.01 -9.52 3.82
CA ARG A 138 -14.42 -9.73 4.20
C ARG A 138 -14.71 -9.17 5.59
N GLY A 139 -13.81 -9.37 6.57
CA GLY A 139 -13.94 -8.81 7.91
C GLY A 139 -13.98 -7.28 7.91
N LEU A 140 -13.19 -6.64 7.05
CA LEU A 140 -13.27 -5.18 6.86
C LEU A 140 -14.64 -4.77 6.27
N CYS A 141 -15.13 -5.46 5.23
CA CYS A 141 -16.44 -5.16 4.64
C CYS A 141 -17.54 -5.30 5.69
N GLN A 142 -17.52 -6.37 6.49
CA GLN A 142 -18.48 -6.58 7.58
C GLN A 142 -18.43 -5.45 8.64
N ALA A 143 -17.23 -4.97 8.97
CA ALA A 143 -17.07 -3.86 9.91
C ALA A 143 -17.63 -2.54 9.31
N LEU A 144 -17.44 -2.32 8.01
CA LEU A 144 -18.03 -1.18 7.31
C LEU A 144 -19.57 -1.25 7.24
N ASP A 145 -20.12 -2.44 6.97
CA ASP A 145 -21.57 -2.65 6.90
C ASP A 145 -22.24 -2.51 8.29
N ALA A 146 -21.53 -2.90 9.36
CA ALA A 146 -22.00 -2.79 10.73
C ALA A 146 -21.79 -1.40 11.35
N PHE A 147 -21.02 -0.53 10.69
CA PHE A 147 -20.80 0.83 11.18
C PHE A 147 -22.07 1.66 11.06
N GLU A 148 -22.59 2.14 12.18
CA GLU A 148 -23.78 2.99 12.25
C GLU A 148 -23.46 4.40 11.69
N ALA A 149 -23.31 4.48 10.37
CA ALA A 149 -22.95 5.68 9.65
C ALA A 149 -24.17 6.54 9.30
N SER A 150 -24.05 7.85 9.46
CA SER A 150 -24.98 8.78 8.79
C SER A 150 -24.75 8.75 7.27
N GLU A 151 -25.71 9.22 6.48
CA GLU A 151 -25.53 9.38 5.02
C GLU A 151 -24.25 10.18 4.69
N ARG A 152 -23.98 11.23 5.47
CA ARG A 152 -22.79 12.05 5.33
C ARG A 152 -21.50 11.27 5.59
N ASP A 153 -21.50 10.34 6.56
CA ASP A 153 -20.34 9.50 6.85
C ASP A 153 -20.10 8.51 5.70
N VAL A 154 -21.15 7.90 5.17
CA VAL A 154 -21.08 7.01 4.01
C VAL A 154 -20.47 7.75 2.81
N ASP A 155 -20.99 8.93 2.49
CA ASP A 155 -20.45 9.76 1.40
C ASP A 155 -18.97 10.09 1.63
N ARG A 156 -18.57 10.37 2.87
CA ARG A 156 -17.18 10.67 3.23
C ARG A 156 -16.28 9.44 3.06
N ILE A 157 -16.72 8.25 3.48
CA ILE A 157 -15.99 6.99 3.29
C ILE A 157 -15.75 6.75 1.79
N ILE A 158 -16.80 6.85 0.98
CA ILE A 158 -16.75 6.60 -0.46
C ILE A 158 -15.84 7.62 -1.16
N ALA A 159 -16.01 8.91 -0.86
CA ALA A 159 -15.19 9.97 -1.44
C ALA A 159 -13.71 9.78 -1.08
N THR A 160 -13.40 9.48 0.19
CA THR A 160 -12.03 9.23 0.64
C THR A 160 -11.42 8.01 -0.02
N ALA A 161 -12.15 6.91 -0.15
CA ALA A 161 -11.65 5.71 -0.83
C ALA A 161 -11.34 6.00 -2.30
N ARG A 162 -12.25 6.69 -3.00
CA ARG A 162 -12.03 7.10 -4.40
C ARG A 162 -10.80 7.99 -4.56
N ASP A 163 -10.69 9.01 -3.73
CA ASP A 163 -9.58 9.96 -3.77
C ASP A 163 -8.26 9.27 -3.40
N GLY A 164 -8.31 8.30 -2.46
CA GLY A 164 -7.18 7.47 -2.08
C GLY A 164 -6.63 6.64 -3.24
N PHE A 165 -7.49 6.02 -4.05
CA PHE A 165 -7.05 5.32 -5.26
C PHE A 165 -6.48 6.27 -6.32
N LEU A 166 -7.03 7.48 -6.46
CA LEU A 166 -6.47 8.49 -7.37
C LEU A 166 -5.09 8.96 -6.90
N GLN A 167 -4.91 9.19 -5.60
CA GLN A 167 -3.62 9.57 -5.02
C GLN A 167 -2.59 8.44 -5.17
N LEU A 168 -2.97 7.18 -4.90
CA LEU A 168 -2.11 6.03 -5.13
C LEU A 168 -1.65 5.98 -6.59
N ARG A 169 -2.58 6.10 -7.54
CA ARG A 169 -2.27 6.11 -8.96
C ARG A 169 -1.29 7.23 -9.33
N ALA A 170 -1.55 8.46 -8.88
CA ALA A 170 -0.65 9.59 -9.13
C ALA A 170 0.72 9.39 -8.49
N TRP A 171 0.77 8.77 -7.30
CA TRP A 171 2.01 8.48 -6.58
C TRP A 171 2.84 7.38 -7.25
N THR A 172 2.20 6.36 -7.80
CA THR A 172 2.87 5.23 -8.45
C THR A 172 3.20 5.48 -9.93
N ASP A 173 2.61 6.50 -10.55
CA ASP A 173 2.86 6.84 -11.96
C ASP A 173 4.34 7.22 -12.18
N PRO A 174 5.09 6.47 -13.02
CA PRO A 174 6.51 6.73 -13.28
C PRO A 174 6.77 8.08 -13.99
N VAL A 175 5.76 8.67 -14.61
CA VAL A 175 5.87 9.96 -15.32
C VAL A 175 5.75 11.15 -14.36
N ALA A 176 5.10 10.97 -13.20
CA ALA A 176 4.78 12.05 -12.28
C ALA A 176 5.96 12.53 -11.42
N LEU A 177 7.15 11.92 -11.50
CA LEU A 177 8.28 12.30 -10.64
C LEU A 177 9.45 12.90 -11.40
N PRO A 178 10.07 13.95 -10.83
CA PRO A 178 11.35 14.42 -11.32
C PRO A 178 12.36 13.27 -11.26
N ARG A 179 13.00 12.97 -12.40
CA ARG A 179 14.13 12.04 -12.45
C ARG A 179 15.18 12.55 -11.48
N PRO A 180 15.78 11.70 -10.62
CA PRO A 180 16.88 12.14 -9.79
C PRO A 180 17.95 12.76 -10.70
N SER A 181 18.32 14.00 -10.40
CA SER A 181 19.42 14.69 -11.08
C SER A 181 20.63 13.76 -11.02
N ARG A 182 21.22 13.45 -12.20
CA ARG A 182 22.51 12.76 -12.21
C ARG A 182 23.49 13.67 -11.46
N ILE A 183 23.88 13.24 -10.28
CA ILE A 183 25.02 13.82 -9.61
C ILE A 183 26.21 13.39 -10.46
N HIS A 184 26.72 14.32 -11.25
CA HIS A 184 27.99 14.11 -11.93
C HIS A 184 29.08 13.94 -10.85
N ALA A 185 29.71 12.78 -10.91
CA ALA A 185 30.94 12.52 -10.15
C ALA A 185 32.09 13.33 -10.74
#